data_eca49b46981126c654aec482e0c6fc44
#
_entry.id   eca49b46981126c654aec482e0c6fc44
#
_cell.length_a   1.000
_cell.length_b   1.000
_cell.length_c   1.000
_cell.angle_alpha   90.00
_cell.angle_beta   90.00
_cell.angle_gamma   90.00
#
_symmetry.space_group_name_H-M   'P 1'
#
loop_
_entity.id
_entity.type
_entity.pdbx_description
1 polymer ?
#
loop_
_entity_poly.entity_id
_entity_poly.type
_entity_poly.pdbx_seq_one_letter_code
_entity_poly.pdbx_strand_id
1 'polypeptide(L)'
;MSRAVFLDRDGVINRAVVREGKPYPPATLAEFEILPGVLDALRELDEAGFLLIVATNQPDVARGLQSRETVEAMHRRLRNELPLDDIKVCYEVESPTSLCYKPKPGMLLEAAQERNIDLSRSYMVGDRWRDIGCGRAAGCFTIFIDRGYAEELMDVPDVTCADLVQASAHILHHASLEPAKRSV
;
A
#
# COMPACT_ATOMS: atom_id res chain seq x y z
N MET A 1 -7.97 -19.58 -3.02
CA MET A 1 -7.02 -18.50 -2.78
C MET A 1 -7.74 -17.18 -2.85
N SER A 2 -7.55 -16.32 -1.86
CA SER A 2 -8.09 -14.95 -1.83
C SER A 2 -7.30 -14.04 -2.78
N ARG A 3 -7.84 -12.88 -3.10
CA ARG A 3 -7.13 -11.81 -3.80
C ARG A 3 -7.07 -10.57 -2.90
N ALA A 4 -6.02 -9.78 -3.01
CA ALA A 4 -5.81 -8.65 -2.14
C ALA A 4 -5.50 -7.35 -2.91
N VAL A 5 -5.78 -6.23 -2.26
CA VAL A 5 -5.21 -4.94 -2.62
C VAL A 5 -4.23 -4.56 -1.51
N PHE A 6 -2.95 -4.56 -1.86
CA PHE A 6 -1.90 -4.04 -1.01
C PHE A 6 -1.78 -2.53 -1.23
N LEU A 7 -1.69 -1.78 -0.15
CA LEU A 7 -1.76 -0.33 -0.16
C LEU A 7 -0.55 0.23 0.58
N ASP A 8 0.19 1.15 -0.04
CA ASP A 8 1.06 1.98 0.80
C ASP A 8 0.22 2.88 1.70
N ARG A 9 0.83 3.39 2.75
CA ARG A 9 0.16 4.20 3.75
C ARG A 9 0.23 5.68 3.41
N ASP A 10 1.45 6.23 3.46
CA ASP A 10 1.70 7.66 3.33
C ASP A 10 1.64 8.08 1.86
N GLY A 11 0.74 9.00 1.51
CA GLY A 11 0.49 9.42 0.12
C GLY A 11 -0.59 8.62 -0.60
N VAL A 12 -0.99 7.44 -0.10
CA VAL A 12 -2.08 6.63 -0.65
C VAL A 12 -3.32 6.70 0.25
N ILE A 13 -3.20 6.32 1.52
CA ILE A 13 -4.29 6.31 2.50
C ILE A 13 -4.35 7.62 3.26
N ASN A 14 -3.21 8.10 3.76
CA ASN A 14 -3.11 9.37 4.46
C ASN A 14 -2.20 10.34 3.72
N ARG A 15 -2.36 11.62 4.05
CA ARG A 15 -1.55 12.70 3.49
C ARG A 15 -0.08 12.51 3.89
N ALA A 16 0.81 12.51 2.90
CA ALA A 16 2.24 12.64 3.12
C ALA A 16 2.62 14.12 3.30
N VAL A 17 3.63 14.38 4.12
CA VAL A 17 4.23 15.71 4.27
C VAL A 17 5.28 15.91 3.20
N VAL A 18 5.05 16.82 2.26
CA VAL A 18 6.01 17.07 1.17
C VAL A 18 7.00 18.17 1.57
N ARG A 19 8.30 17.86 1.51
CA ARG A 19 9.39 18.80 1.73
C ARG A 19 10.39 18.67 0.58
N GLU A 20 10.68 19.77 -0.08
CA GLU A 20 11.60 19.81 -1.24
C GLU A 20 11.28 18.76 -2.31
N GLY A 21 9.98 18.56 -2.60
CA GLY A 21 9.48 17.59 -3.58
C GLY A 21 9.55 16.12 -3.14
N LYS A 22 9.91 15.82 -1.88
CA LYS A 22 9.97 14.45 -1.35
C LYS A 22 8.89 14.22 -0.30
N PRO A 23 8.23 13.03 -0.30
CA PRO A 23 7.25 12.68 0.71
C PRO A 23 7.91 12.19 2.00
N TYR A 24 7.32 12.57 3.12
CA TYR A 24 7.66 12.12 4.47
C TYR A 24 6.38 11.68 5.21
N PRO A 25 6.48 10.76 6.16
CA PRO A 25 5.35 10.44 7.01
C PRO A 25 4.99 11.63 7.92
N PRO A 26 3.74 11.75 8.40
CA PRO A 26 3.38 12.70 9.44
C PRO A 26 4.16 12.39 10.72
N ALA A 27 4.68 13.44 11.39
CA ALA A 27 5.50 13.28 12.58
C ALA A 27 4.67 12.96 13.83
N THR A 28 3.40 13.38 13.86
CA THR A 28 2.51 13.24 15.00
C THR A 28 1.14 12.69 14.59
N LEU A 29 0.39 12.13 15.54
CA LEU A 29 -1.00 11.70 15.30
C LEU A 29 -1.91 12.89 14.94
N ALA A 30 -1.61 14.10 15.39
CA ALA A 30 -2.36 15.31 15.07
C ALA A 30 -2.19 15.72 13.58
N GLU A 31 -1.04 15.42 12.98
CA GLU A 31 -0.78 15.67 11.56
C GLU A 31 -1.31 14.54 10.66
N PHE A 32 -1.71 13.42 11.26
CA PHE A 32 -2.16 12.25 10.51
C PHE A 32 -3.59 12.47 9.98
N GLU A 33 -3.71 12.69 8.68
CA GLU A 33 -4.96 12.98 7.98
C GLU A 33 -5.25 11.90 6.94
N ILE A 34 -6.36 11.17 7.10
CA ILE A 34 -6.85 10.25 6.06
C ILE A 34 -7.35 11.09 4.88
N LEU A 35 -6.91 10.72 3.67
CA LEU A 35 -7.26 11.44 2.46
C LEU A 35 -8.75 11.33 2.12
N PRO A 36 -9.35 12.36 1.51
CA PRO A 36 -10.75 12.31 1.09
C PRO A 36 -11.03 11.14 0.13
N GLY A 37 -12.19 10.51 0.29
CA GLY A 37 -12.66 9.41 -0.56
C GLY A 37 -12.02 8.04 -0.27
N VAL A 38 -10.99 7.96 0.57
CA VAL A 38 -10.30 6.69 0.91
C VAL A 38 -11.25 5.68 1.53
N LEU A 39 -12.07 6.09 2.50
CA LEU A 39 -13.01 5.18 3.17
C LEU A 39 -13.99 4.54 2.17
N ASP A 40 -14.56 5.34 1.27
CA ASP A 40 -15.54 4.84 0.31
C ASP A 40 -14.88 3.93 -0.73
N ALA A 41 -13.68 4.32 -1.24
CA ALA A 41 -12.91 3.49 -2.15
C ALA A 41 -12.54 2.12 -1.54
N LEU A 42 -12.15 2.09 -0.26
CA LEU A 42 -11.83 0.84 0.43
C LEU A 42 -13.08 -0.01 0.69
N ARG A 43 -14.22 0.60 1.02
CA ARG A 43 -15.49 -0.15 1.15
C ARG A 43 -15.92 -0.83 -0.14
N GLU A 44 -15.82 -0.15 -1.28
CA GLU A 44 -16.12 -0.74 -2.58
C GLU A 44 -15.23 -1.95 -2.89
N LEU A 45 -13.94 -1.88 -2.55
CA LEU A 45 -13.00 -2.99 -2.73
C LEU A 45 -13.30 -4.16 -1.76
N ASP A 46 -13.63 -3.87 -0.50
CA ASP A 46 -14.03 -4.87 0.50
C ASP A 46 -15.33 -5.59 0.07
N GLU A 47 -16.35 -4.84 -0.35
CA GLU A 47 -17.61 -5.38 -0.89
C GLU A 47 -17.39 -6.25 -2.14
N ALA A 48 -16.36 -5.96 -2.94
CA ALA A 48 -15.96 -6.79 -4.07
C ALA A 48 -15.15 -8.03 -3.67
N GLY A 49 -14.89 -8.23 -2.36
CA GLY A 49 -14.23 -9.41 -1.79
C GLY A 49 -12.71 -9.40 -1.89
N PHE A 50 -12.09 -8.22 -1.96
CA PHE A 50 -10.65 -8.09 -1.80
C PHE A 50 -10.25 -8.01 -0.33
N LEU A 51 -9.16 -8.69 0.04
CA LEU A 51 -8.48 -8.40 1.31
C LEU A 51 -7.73 -7.05 1.17
N LEU A 52 -7.88 -6.19 2.17
CA LEU A 52 -7.27 -4.85 2.18
C LEU A 52 -6.11 -4.83 3.17
N ILE A 53 -4.88 -4.79 2.63
CA ILE A 53 -3.66 -4.94 3.42
C ILE A 53 -2.74 -3.75 3.20
N VAL A 54 -2.46 -3.03 4.27
CA VAL A 54 -1.44 -1.97 4.22
C VAL A 54 -0.05 -2.60 4.22
N ALA A 55 0.86 -2.11 3.38
CA ALA A 55 2.26 -2.52 3.34
C ALA A 55 3.16 -1.27 3.32
N THR A 56 3.69 -0.88 4.48
CA THR A 56 4.35 0.40 4.67
C THR A 56 5.77 0.31 5.21
N ASN A 57 6.69 1.10 4.64
CA ASN A 57 8.03 1.31 5.17
C ASN A 57 8.01 2.43 6.20
N GLN A 58 8.48 2.17 7.43
CA GLN A 58 8.58 3.15 8.51
C GLN A 58 10.01 3.19 9.12
N PRO A 59 11.03 3.51 8.30
CA PRO A 59 12.43 3.43 8.73
C PRO A 59 12.82 4.48 9.76
N ASP A 60 12.04 5.53 9.91
CA ASP A 60 12.31 6.62 10.85
C ASP A 60 12.24 6.16 12.31
N VAL A 61 11.54 5.04 12.57
CA VAL A 61 11.57 4.39 13.89
C VAL A 61 12.97 3.82 14.18
N ALA A 62 13.57 3.07 13.26
CA ALA A 62 14.92 2.55 13.42
C ALA A 62 15.99 3.66 13.47
N ARG A 63 15.72 4.79 12.81
CA ARG A 63 16.60 5.97 12.82
C ARG A 63 16.47 6.84 14.08
N GLY A 64 15.49 6.53 14.96
CA GLY A 64 15.19 7.33 16.14
C GLY A 64 14.55 8.70 15.85
N LEU A 65 14.02 8.91 14.63
CA LEU A 65 13.37 10.14 14.19
C LEU A 65 11.87 10.15 14.53
N GLN A 66 11.28 8.98 14.73
CA GLN A 66 9.88 8.82 15.13
C GLN A 66 9.75 7.69 16.16
N SER A 67 8.82 7.81 17.12
CA SER A 67 8.58 6.74 18.07
C SER A 67 7.69 5.65 17.46
N ARG A 68 7.95 4.39 17.82
CA ARG A 68 7.10 3.27 17.44
C ARG A 68 5.67 3.45 17.93
N GLU A 69 5.51 3.98 19.15
CA GLU A 69 4.19 4.25 19.75
C GLU A 69 3.37 5.21 18.91
N THR A 70 3.99 6.25 18.36
CA THR A 70 3.31 7.21 17.47
C THR A 70 2.84 6.53 16.17
N VAL A 71 3.70 5.71 15.56
CA VAL A 71 3.33 4.96 14.33
C VAL A 71 2.20 3.97 14.63
N GLU A 72 2.28 3.23 15.75
CA GLU A 72 1.23 2.28 16.14
C GLU A 72 -0.08 3.00 16.53
N ALA A 73 -0.04 4.23 17.03
CA ALA A 73 -1.23 5.03 17.27
C ALA A 73 -1.93 5.41 15.96
N MET A 74 -1.16 5.76 14.91
CA MET A 74 -1.70 5.99 13.57
C MET A 74 -2.33 4.71 12.99
N HIS A 75 -1.66 3.57 13.15
CA HIS A 75 -2.18 2.27 12.69
C HIS A 75 -3.47 1.85 13.42
N ARG A 76 -3.56 2.09 14.74
CA ARG A 76 -4.82 1.87 15.48
C ARG A 76 -5.95 2.75 14.94
N ARG A 77 -5.67 4.00 14.62
CA ARG A 77 -6.65 4.91 14.01
C ARG A 77 -7.12 4.37 12.65
N LEU A 78 -6.21 3.92 11.79
CA LEU A 78 -6.57 3.30 10.50
C LEU A 78 -7.47 2.08 10.69
N ARG A 79 -7.13 1.15 11.61
CA ARG A 79 -7.95 -0.04 11.88
C ARG A 79 -9.34 0.29 12.42
N ASN A 80 -9.49 1.41 13.12
CA ASN A 80 -10.79 1.83 13.66
C ASN A 80 -11.67 2.54 12.62
N GLU A 81 -11.07 3.24 11.66
CA GLU A 81 -11.80 4.09 10.71
C GLU A 81 -11.97 3.44 9.32
N LEU A 82 -11.15 2.44 8.96
CA LEU A 82 -11.11 1.83 7.63
C LEU A 82 -11.30 0.31 7.69
N PRO A 83 -11.89 -0.31 6.65
CA PRO A 83 -12.12 -1.76 6.58
C PRO A 83 -10.83 -2.51 6.19
N LEU A 84 -9.80 -2.41 7.01
CA LEU A 84 -8.51 -3.05 6.75
C LEU A 84 -8.43 -4.44 7.40
N ASP A 85 -8.00 -5.42 6.63
CA ASP A 85 -7.76 -6.80 7.12
C ASP A 85 -6.43 -6.93 7.84
N ASP A 86 -5.40 -6.16 7.43
CA ASP A 86 -4.08 -6.22 8.04
C ASP A 86 -3.24 -4.96 7.77
N ILE A 87 -2.19 -4.78 8.58
CA ILE A 87 -1.15 -3.76 8.37
C ILE A 87 0.21 -4.42 8.55
N LYS A 88 0.94 -4.59 7.45
CA LYS A 88 2.33 -5.03 7.42
C LYS A 88 3.25 -3.81 7.47
N VAL A 89 4.17 -3.82 8.40
CA VAL A 89 5.07 -2.68 8.66
C VAL A 89 6.52 -3.12 8.62
N CYS A 90 7.32 -2.46 7.81
CA CYS A 90 8.75 -2.60 7.86
C CYS A 90 9.36 -1.43 8.63
N TYR A 91 9.89 -1.70 9.82
CA TYR A 91 10.60 -0.73 10.65
C TYR A 91 12.10 -0.67 10.36
N GLU A 92 12.60 -1.55 9.49
CA GLU A 92 14.01 -1.60 9.14
C GLU A 92 14.40 -0.44 8.24
N VAL A 93 15.68 -0.09 8.25
CA VAL A 93 16.28 0.78 7.23
C VAL A 93 16.60 -0.04 5.98
N GLU A 94 16.73 0.66 4.86
CA GLU A 94 17.17 0.03 3.61
C GLU A 94 18.54 -0.65 3.80
N SER A 95 18.59 -1.94 3.55
CA SER A 95 19.81 -2.75 3.62
C SER A 95 19.74 -3.97 2.71
N PRO A 96 20.88 -4.56 2.30
CA PRO A 96 20.88 -5.80 1.51
C PRO A 96 20.18 -6.96 2.20
N THR A 97 20.20 -7.00 3.53
CA THR A 97 19.66 -8.10 4.35
C THR A 97 18.19 -7.92 4.73
N SER A 98 17.65 -6.69 4.69
CA SER A 98 16.22 -6.47 4.94
C SER A 98 15.41 -7.20 3.88
N LEU A 99 14.45 -7.99 4.28
CA LEU A 99 13.51 -8.65 3.37
C LEU A 99 12.18 -7.89 3.24
N CYS A 100 11.83 -7.09 4.25
CA CYS A 100 10.56 -6.36 4.29
C CYS A 100 10.62 -4.98 3.64
N TYR A 101 11.81 -4.33 3.59
CA TYR A 101 11.92 -2.97 3.10
C TYR A 101 11.68 -2.89 1.58
N LYS A 102 10.56 -2.25 1.17
CA LYS A 102 10.24 -2.03 -0.24
C LYS A 102 11.41 -1.30 -0.95
N PRO A 103 11.85 -1.71 -2.15
CA PRO A 103 11.11 -2.49 -3.14
C PRO A 103 11.16 -4.01 -2.99
N LYS A 104 11.70 -4.56 -1.90
CA LYS A 104 11.65 -6.01 -1.69
C LYS A 104 10.23 -6.45 -1.30
N PRO A 105 9.79 -7.62 -1.79
CA PRO A 105 8.39 -8.03 -1.68
C PRO A 105 8.03 -8.73 -0.36
N GLY A 106 8.93 -8.75 0.64
CA GLY A 106 8.78 -9.59 1.83
C GLY A 106 7.45 -9.41 2.57
N MET A 107 6.97 -8.17 2.74
CA MET A 107 5.67 -7.92 3.39
C MET A 107 4.50 -8.52 2.61
N LEU A 108 4.52 -8.45 1.27
CA LEU A 108 3.47 -9.01 0.42
C LEU A 108 3.50 -10.54 0.42
N LEU A 109 4.71 -11.13 0.35
CA LEU A 109 4.89 -12.58 0.39
C LEU A 109 4.46 -13.18 1.73
N GLU A 110 4.81 -12.53 2.85
CA GLU A 110 4.37 -12.92 4.19
C GLU A 110 2.85 -12.91 4.30
N ALA A 111 2.19 -11.81 3.92
CA ALA A 111 0.74 -11.72 3.93
C ALA A 111 0.08 -12.77 3.03
N ALA A 112 0.68 -13.05 1.86
CA ALA A 112 0.18 -14.05 0.94
C ALA A 112 0.24 -15.47 1.53
N GLN A 113 1.31 -15.79 2.24
CA GLN A 113 1.46 -17.06 2.93
C GLN A 113 0.46 -17.20 4.09
N GLU A 114 0.32 -16.17 4.92
CA GLU A 114 -0.56 -16.20 6.10
C GLU A 114 -2.04 -16.27 5.74
N ARG A 115 -2.46 -15.63 4.65
CA ARG A 115 -3.87 -15.48 4.28
C ARG A 115 -4.26 -16.22 3.00
N ASN A 116 -3.38 -17.06 2.46
CA ASN A 116 -3.59 -17.83 1.24
C ASN A 116 -4.02 -16.95 0.05
N ILE A 117 -3.23 -15.88 -0.23
CA ILE A 117 -3.50 -14.90 -1.27
C ILE A 117 -2.85 -15.31 -2.60
N ASP A 118 -3.59 -15.18 -3.70
CA ASP A 118 -3.09 -15.29 -5.06
C ASP A 118 -2.53 -13.93 -5.50
N LEU A 119 -1.21 -13.77 -5.43
CA LEU A 119 -0.53 -12.52 -5.77
C LEU A 119 -0.72 -12.15 -7.24
N SER A 120 -0.82 -13.12 -8.14
CA SER A 120 -1.05 -12.89 -9.57
C SER A 120 -2.43 -12.28 -9.89
N ARG A 121 -3.34 -12.31 -8.93
CA ARG A 121 -4.69 -11.72 -8.99
C ARG A 121 -4.87 -10.60 -7.97
N SER A 122 -3.77 -10.09 -7.47
CA SER A 122 -3.72 -9.04 -6.45
C SER A 122 -3.06 -7.78 -7.00
N TYR A 123 -3.25 -6.70 -6.28
CA TYR A 123 -2.82 -5.36 -6.71
C TYR A 123 -1.88 -4.76 -5.66
N MET A 124 -0.87 -4.01 -6.11
CA MET A 124 -0.08 -3.12 -5.25
C MET A 124 -0.32 -1.67 -5.68
N VAL A 125 -0.85 -0.87 -4.77
CA VAL A 125 -1.11 0.56 -4.96
C VAL A 125 -0.11 1.35 -4.13
N GLY A 126 0.64 2.23 -4.78
CA GLY A 126 1.64 3.05 -4.11
C GLY A 126 1.93 4.34 -4.84
N ASP A 127 2.58 5.28 -4.17
CA ASP A 127 2.89 6.61 -4.69
C ASP A 127 4.39 6.82 -4.94
N ARG A 128 5.20 5.75 -4.74
CA ARG A 128 6.65 5.77 -4.93
C ARG A 128 7.14 4.60 -5.79
N TRP A 129 8.29 4.79 -6.42
CA TRP A 129 8.94 3.74 -7.22
C TRP A 129 9.15 2.43 -6.43
N ARG A 130 9.38 2.52 -5.11
CA ARG A 130 9.57 1.36 -4.24
C ARG A 130 8.33 0.48 -4.15
N ASP A 131 7.16 1.07 -4.23
CA ASP A 131 5.89 0.34 -4.21
C ASP A 131 5.70 -0.46 -5.50
N ILE A 132 5.99 0.19 -6.63
CA ILE A 132 5.89 -0.43 -7.94
C ILE A 132 6.90 -1.58 -8.05
N GLY A 133 8.15 -1.36 -7.65
CA GLY A 133 9.16 -2.42 -7.61
C GLY A 133 8.77 -3.59 -6.71
N CYS A 134 8.19 -3.30 -5.54
CA CYS A 134 7.70 -4.30 -4.59
C CYS A 134 6.55 -5.14 -5.18
N GLY A 135 5.55 -4.47 -5.76
CA GLY A 135 4.42 -5.15 -6.39
C GLY A 135 4.85 -6.04 -7.56
N ARG A 136 5.72 -5.54 -8.43
CA ARG A 136 6.27 -6.33 -9.55
C ARG A 136 7.07 -7.53 -9.07
N ALA A 137 7.93 -7.34 -8.08
CA ALA A 137 8.71 -8.44 -7.50
C ALA A 137 7.84 -9.52 -6.82
N ALA A 138 6.67 -9.13 -6.31
CA ALA A 138 5.67 -10.05 -5.76
C ALA A 138 4.78 -10.71 -6.83
N GLY A 139 4.77 -10.20 -8.06
CA GLY A 139 3.89 -10.67 -9.14
C GLY A 139 2.48 -10.08 -9.11
N CYS A 140 2.28 -8.95 -8.43
CA CYS A 140 1.03 -8.21 -8.39
C CYS A 140 0.89 -7.27 -9.60
N PHE A 141 -0.35 -6.93 -9.95
CA PHE A 141 -0.65 -5.80 -10.81
C PHE A 141 -0.36 -4.50 -10.06
N THR A 142 0.36 -3.55 -10.69
CA THR A 142 0.88 -2.37 -10.02
C THR A 142 0.17 -1.09 -10.43
N ILE A 143 -0.27 -0.30 -9.46
CA ILE A 143 -0.95 0.98 -9.68
C ILE A 143 -0.15 2.08 -8.98
N PHE A 144 0.32 3.03 -9.77
CA PHE A 144 1.04 4.19 -9.28
C PHE A 144 0.08 5.36 -9.04
N ILE A 145 0.12 5.92 -7.84
CA ILE A 145 -0.57 7.18 -7.51
C ILE A 145 0.41 8.32 -7.74
N ASP A 146 0.20 9.07 -8.82
CA ASP A 146 1.07 10.21 -9.13
C ASP A 146 0.75 11.42 -8.23
N ARG A 147 1.64 11.68 -7.29
CA ARG A 147 1.60 12.84 -6.38
C ARG A 147 2.50 13.99 -6.84
N GLY A 148 3.16 13.86 -7.99
CA GLY A 148 4.10 14.87 -8.51
C GLY A 148 5.38 15.01 -7.68
N TYR A 149 5.83 13.94 -7.03
CA TYR A 149 7.09 13.97 -6.29
C TYR A 149 8.29 14.07 -7.24
N ALA A 150 9.37 14.69 -6.75
CA ALA A 150 10.65 14.75 -7.46
C ALA A 150 11.42 13.42 -7.34
N GLU A 151 10.78 12.31 -7.73
CA GLU A 151 11.35 10.96 -7.76
C GLU A 151 11.12 10.34 -9.14
N GLU A 152 12.16 9.69 -9.67
CA GLU A 152 12.02 8.89 -10.89
C GLU A 152 11.46 7.51 -10.58
N LEU A 153 10.54 7.05 -11.41
CA LEU A 153 10.09 5.66 -11.40
C LEU A 153 11.17 4.78 -12.02
N MET A 154 11.63 3.78 -11.28
CA MET A 154 12.61 2.79 -11.76
C MET A 154 11.94 1.68 -12.57
N ASP A 155 10.67 1.41 -12.29
CA ASP A 155 9.84 0.42 -12.98
C ASP A 155 8.60 1.10 -13.55
N VAL A 156 8.14 0.63 -14.71
CA VAL A 156 6.90 1.11 -15.33
C VAL A 156 5.71 0.46 -14.61
N PRO A 157 4.79 1.24 -14.00
CA PRO A 157 3.57 0.69 -13.42
C PRO A 157 2.63 0.18 -14.52
N ASP A 158 1.74 -0.76 -14.18
CA ASP A 158 0.72 -1.22 -15.12
C ASP A 158 -0.32 -0.11 -15.40
N VAL A 159 -0.63 0.72 -14.37
CA VAL A 159 -1.53 1.88 -14.48
C VAL A 159 -1.04 3.02 -13.58
N THR A 160 -1.29 4.27 -14.02
CA THR A 160 -1.11 5.48 -13.22
C THR A 160 -2.46 6.13 -12.95
N CYS A 161 -2.71 6.49 -11.70
CA CYS A 161 -3.93 7.13 -11.20
C CYS A 161 -3.59 8.40 -10.40
N ALA A 162 -4.56 9.31 -10.26
CA ALA A 162 -4.39 10.53 -9.47
C ALA A 162 -4.52 10.28 -7.95
N ASP A 163 -5.35 9.30 -7.56
CA ASP A 163 -5.67 8.97 -6.17
C ASP A 163 -6.21 7.54 -6.00
N LEU A 164 -6.48 7.18 -4.75
CA LEU A 164 -7.02 5.85 -4.45
C LEU A 164 -8.46 5.65 -4.97
N VAL A 165 -9.24 6.71 -5.13
CA VAL A 165 -10.60 6.61 -5.69
C VAL A 165 -10.53 6.18 -7.14
N GLN A 166 -9.64 6.79 -7.93
CA GLN A 166 -9.42 6.37 -9.32
C GLN A 166 -8.81 4.97 -9.40
N ALA A 167 -7.89 4.64 -8.49
CA ALA A 167 -7.28 3.31 -8.43
C ALA A 167 -8.30 2.23 -8.10
N SER A 168 -9.21 2.45 -7.13
CA SER A 168 -10.26 1.47 -6.78
C SER A 168 -11.21 1.21 -7.94
N ALA A 169 -11.66 2.25 -8.63
CA ALA A 169 -12.50 2.12 -9.83
C ALA A 169 -11.80 1.30 -10.92
N HIS A 170 -10.50 1.53 -11.13
CA HIS A 170 -9.71 0.75 -12.08
C HIS A 170 -9.59 -0.72 -11.66
N ILE A 171 -9.29 -1.01 -10.38
CA ILE A 171 -9.21 -2.38 -9.84
C ILE A 171 -10.51 -3.13 -10.06
N LEU A 172 -11.64 -2.52 -9.70
CA LEU A 172 -12.97 -3.14 -9.85
C LEU A 172 -13.29 -3.44 -11.31
N HIS A 173 -12.99 -2.51 -12.22
CA HIS A 173 -13.17 -2.71 -13.64
C HIS A 173 -12.26 -3.83 -14.17
N HIS A 174 -10.95 -3.79 -13.89
CA HIS A 174 -9.98 -4.79 -14.34
C HIS A 174 -10.34 -6.19 -13.82
N ALA A 175 -10.70 -6.30 -12.54
CA ALA A 175 -11.10 -7.57 -11.93
C ALA A 175 -12.39 -8.14 -12.51
N SER A 176 -13.30 -7.30 -13.03
CA SER A 176 -14.53 -7.76 -13.69
C SER A 176 -14.27 -8.40 -15.06
N LEU A 177 -13.15 -8.07 -15.69
CA LEU A 177 -12.73 -8.63 -16.99
C LEU A 177 -11.99 -9.96 -16.85
N GLU A 178 -11.52 -10.30 -15.63
CA GLU A 178 -10.87 -11.59 -15.40
C GLU A 178 -11.90 -12.73 -15.42
N PRO A 179 -11.66 -13.81 -16.20
CA PRO A 179 -12.57 -14.96 -16.19
C PRO A 179 -12.59 -15.60 -14.79
N ALA A 180 -13.80 -15.81 -14.25
CA ALA A 180 -13.97 -16.56 -13.02
C ALA A 180 -13.31 -17.95 -13.19
N LYS A 181 -12.26 -18.25 -12.42
CA LYS A 181 -11.71 -19.62 -12.41
C LYS A 181 -12.83 -20.56 -11.99
N ARG A 182 -13.30 -21.40 -12.92
CA ARG A 182 -14.25 -22.47 -12.60
C ARG A 182 -13.60 -23.34 -11.53
N SER A 183 -14.23 -23.40 -10.36
CA SER A 183 -13.90 -24.40 -9.34
C SER A 183 -14.05 -25.79 -9.97
N VAL A 184 -12.96 -26.53 -10.03
CA VAL A 184 -12.96 -27.95 -10.40
C VAL A 184 -13.12 -28.76 -9.12
#